data_52e830dfb397cf38c9c4f231a361863e
#
_entry.id   52e830dfb397cf38c9c4f231a361863e
#
_cell.length_a   1.000
_cell.length_b   1.000
_cell.length_c   1.000
_cell.angle_alpha   90.00
_cell.angle_beta   90.00
_cell.angle_gamma   90.00
#
_symmetry.space_group_name_H-M   'P 1'
#
loop_
_entity.id
_entity.type
_entity.pdbx_description
1 polymer ?
#
loop_
_entity_poly.entity_id
_entity_poly.type
_entity_poly.pdbx_seq_one_letter_code
_entity_poly.pdbx_strand_id
1 'polypeptide(L)'
;LLWIMDVFAEKVYNPKLHRQEVFFDKHYNTILNLHSYGHDIETAWLIDRGCKVLDDPELTQKMYAITRDLTAQIYKVAFDGHSLANECDRGVVNVHRVWWVQAETVIGFLNGYEKEPEKTEYLEAAEKEWAFIRDHVIDKRPGSEWFWEVDPEGNPYPDRPIVEPWKCPYHNGRMCMEVMKRIPE
;
A
#
# COMPACT_ATOMS: atom_id res chain seq x y z
N LEU A 1 -5.46 -20.18 -5.40
CA LEU A 1 -4.46 -19.20 -4.97
C LEU A 1 -3.21 -19.25 -5.86
N LEU A 2 -2.61 -20.44 -6.16
CA LEU A 2 -1.45 -20.60 -7.04
C LEU A 2 -1.63 -19.88 -8.39
N TRP A 3 -2.75 -20.14 -9.08
CA TRP A 3 -3.05 -19.47 -10.35
C TRP A 3 -3.02 -17.93 -10.26
N ILE A 4 -3.49 -17.36 -9.14
CA ILE A 4 -3.44 -15.90 -8.94
C ILE A 4 -2.00 -15.42 -8.82
N MET A 5 -1.15 -16.17 -8.10
CA MET A 5 0.27 -15.85 -7.95
C MET A 5 0.99 -15.87 -9.30
N ASP A 6 0.72 -16.88 -10.13
CA ASP A 6 1.31 -16.97 -11.46
C ASP A 6 0.85 -15.83 -12.37
N VAL A 7 -0.45 -15.54 -12.40
CA VAL A 7 -0.99 -14.39 -13.16
C VAL A 7 -0.35 -13.09 -12.69
N PHE A 8 -0.22 -12.90 -11.39
CA PHE A 8 0.40 -11.69 -10.85
C PHE A 8 1.86 -11.57 -11.33
N ALA A 9 2.66 -12.60 -11.15
CA ALA A 9 4.08 -12.58 -11.52
C ALA A 9 4.33 -12.43 -13.03
N GLU A 10 3.46 -13.02 -13.88
CA GLU A 10 3.70 -13.11 -15.31
C GLU A 10 2.97 -12.04 -16.14
N LYS A 11 1.85 -11.49 -15.61
CA LYS A 11 0.95 -10.62 -16.37
C LYS A 11 0.75 -9.25 -15.73
N VAL A 12 0.81 -9.17 -14.41
CA VAL A 12 0.49 -7.96 -13.65
C VAL A 12 1.75 -7.19 -13.25
N TYR A 13 2.73 -7.89 -12.69
CA TYR A 13 4.00 -7.26 -12.31
C TYR A 13 4.83 -6.92 -13.55
N ASN A 14 5.29 -5.66 -13.61
CA ASN A 14 6.15 -5.15 -14.66
C ASN A 14 7.58 -4.90 -14.14
N PRO A 15 8.51 -5.84 -14.38
CA PRO A 15 9.87 -5.74 -13.85
C PRO A 15 10.71 -4.61 -14.46
N LYS A 16 10.29 -4.02 -15.58
CA LYS A 16 10.99 -2.87 -16.19
C LYS A 16 10.59 -1.56 -15.54
N LEU A 17 9.38 -1.48 -15.02
CA LEU A 17 8.83 -0.30 -14.38
C LEU A 17 8.83 -0.44 -12.85
N HIS A 18 9.21 -1.60 -12.31
CA HIS A 18 9.22 -1.90 -10.89
C HIS A 18 7.87 -1.62 -10.21
N ARG A 19 6.78 -2.03 -10.88
CA ARG A 19 5.42 -1.80 -10.40
C ARG A 19 4.46 -2.86 -10.90
N GLN A 20 3.27 -2.95 -10.32
CA GLN A 20 2.17 -3.63 -10.96
C GLN A 20 1.47 -2.72 -11.97
N GLU A 21 0.95 -3.30 -13.04
CA GLU A 21 0.00 -2.63 -13.92
C GLU A 21 -1.41 -2.80 -13.35
N VAL A 22 -2.29 -1.82 -13.54
CA VAL A 22 -3.57 -1.77 -12.82
C VAL A 22 -4.77 -2.10 -13.72
N PHE A 23 -4.73 -1.67 -14.98
CA PHE A 23 -5.85 -1.82 -15.90
C PHE A 23 -5.42 -2.55 -17.17
N PHE A 24 -6.18 -3.59 -17.52
CA PHE A 24 -5.89 -4.48 -18.63
C PHE A 24 -7.11 -4.68 -19.54
N ASP A 25 -6.85 -4.96 -20.79
CA ASP A 25 -7.83 -5.60 -21.66
C ASP A 25 -7.95 -7.11 -21.34
N LYS A 26 -8.85 -7.81 -22.05
CA LYS A 26 -9.06 -9.26 -21.88
C LYS A 26 -7.86 -10.13 -22.27
N HIS A 27 -6.82 -9.55 -22.85
CA HIS A 27 -5.57 -10.22 -23.26
C HIS A 27 -4.37 -9.85 -22.37
N TYR A 28 -4.62 -9.16 -21.25
CA TYR A 28 -3.62 -8.61 -20.35
C TYR A 28 -2.72 -7.53 -20.97
N ASN A 29 -3.18 -6.84 -22.03
CA ASN A 29 -2.49 -5.65 -22.47
C ASN A 29 -2.85 -4.48 -21.54
N THR A 30 -1.84 -3.81 -21.01
CA THR A 30 -2.02 -2.61 -20.20
C THR A 30 -2.69 -1.49 -21.02
N ILE A 31 -3.78 -0.91 -20.50
CA ILE A 31 -4.56 0.13 -21.19
C ILE A 31 -4.37 1.54 -20.62
N LEU A 32 -3.77 1.68 -19.43
CA LEU A 32 -3.47 2.96 -18.81
C LEU A 32 -2.00 3.00 -18.33
N ASN A 33 -1.36 4.15 -18.48
CA ASN A 33 -0.06 4.38 -17.86
C ASN A 33 -0.24 4.98 -16.47
N LEU A 34 -0.73 4.15 -15.56
CA LEU A 34 -1.02 4.51 -14.17
C LEU A 34 -0.13 3.69 -13.22
N HIS A 35 0.60 4.37 -12.34
CA HIS A 35 1.28 3.76 -11.22
C HIS A 35 0.49 4.05 -9.94
N SER A 36 -0.28 3.10 -9.47
CA SER A 36 -1.05 3.23 -8.24
C SER A 36 -0.21 2.80 -7.05
N TYR A 37 0.30 3.76 -6.30
CA TYR A 37 1.22 3.52 -5.20
C TYR A 37 0.60 2.71 -4.07
N GLY A 38 -0.67 3.00 -3.76
CA GLY A 38 -1.42 2.24 -2.75
C GLY A 38 -1.59 0.77 -3.12
N HIS A 39 -1.90 0.47 -4.38
CA HIS A 39 -2.05 -0.93 -4.81
C HIS A 39 -0.72 -1.68 -4.79
N ASP A 40 0.39 -1.05 -5.15
CA ASP A 40 1.69 -1.71 -5.11
C ASP A 40 2.07 -2.12 -3.69
N ILE A 41 1.92 -1.19 -2.74
CA ILE A 41 2.28 -1.47 -1.34
C ILE A 41 1.29 -2.45 -0.68
N GLU A 42 0.00 -2.39 -1.00
CA GLU A 42 -1.00 -3.36 -0.56
C GLU A 42 -0.70 -4.75 -1.10
N THR A 43 -0.47 -4.84 -2.41
CA THR A 43 -0.20 -6.11 -3.07
C THR A 43 1.07 -6.77 -2.52
N ALA A 44 2.11 -5.99 -2.21
CA ALA A 44 3.35 -6.52 -1.66
C ALA A 44 3.11 -7.39 -0.41
N TRP A 45 2.33 -6.92 0.57
CA TRP A 45 2.07 -7.70 1.77
C TRP A 45 0.97 -8.76 1.59
N LEU A 46 -0.02 -8.55 0.70
CA LEU A 46 -1.05 -9.55 0.43
C LEU A 46 -0.49 -10.78 -0.29
N ILE A 47 0.41 -10.59 -1.24
CA ILE A 47 1.13 -11.69 -1.91
C ILE A 47 1.97 -12.47 -0.89
N ASP A 48 2.70 -11.79 -0.02
CA ASP A 48 3.49 -12.44 1.02
C ASP A 48 2.61 -13.25 1.99
N ARG A 49 1.43 -12.73 2.33
CA ARG A 49 0.45 -13.48 3.11
C ARG A 49 -0.06 -14.71 2.36
N GLY A 50 -0.28 -14.60 1.06
CA GLY A 50 -0.65 -15.72 0.22
C GLY A 50 0.43 -16.81 0.17
N CYS A 51 1.69 -16.43 0.12
CA CYS A 51 2.82 -17.35 0.21
C CYS A 51 2.84 -18.13 1.54
N LYS A 52 2.61 -17.41 2.65
CA LYS A 52 2.49 -18.05 3.98
C LYS A 52 1.35 -19.07 4.06
N VAL A 53 0.24 -18.83 3.36
CA VAL A 53 -0.92 -19.75 3.32
C VAL A 53 -0.64 -20.97 2.45
N LEU A 54 0.10 -20.80 1.35
CA LEU A 54 0.44 -21.88 0.43
C LEU A 54 1.55 -22.79 0.97
N ASP A 55 2.42 -22.25 1.84
CA ASP A 55 3.55 -22.94 2.45
C ASP A 55 4.46 -23.66 1.43
N ASP A 56 4.70 -22.96 0.30
CA ASP A 56 5.57 -23.42 -0.79
C ASP A 56 6.85 -22.57 -0.81
N PRO A 57 8.01 -23.13 -0.43
CA PRO A 57 9.26 -22.37 -0.33
C PRO A 57 9.77 -21.83 -1.67
N GLU A 58 9.60 -22.58 -2.77
CA GLU A 58 10.06 -22.17 -4.10
C GLU A 58 9.21 -20.99 -4.60
N LEU A 59 7.89 -21.13 -4.50
CA LEU A 59 6.96 -20.03 -4.81
C LEU A 59 7.24 -18.81 -3.94
N THR A 60 7.45 -19.02 -2.65
CA THR A 60 7.74 -17.94 -1.69
C THR A 60 9.00 -17.16 -2.10
N GLN A 61 10.08 -17.87 -2.48
CA GLN A 61 11.31 -17.21 -2.93
C GLN A 61 11.08 -16.37 -4.20
N LYS A 62 10.33 -16.91 -5.17
CA LYS A 62 9.96 -16.20 -6.41
C LYS A 62 9.15 -14.94 -6.09
N MET A 63 8.11 -15.06 -5.27
CA MET A 63 7.22 -13.94 -4.95
C MET A 63 7.90 -12.88 -4.09
N TYR A 64 8.73 -13.27 -3.13
CA TYR A 64 9.46 -12.32 -2.28
C TYR A 64 10.41 -11.42 -3.08
N ALA A 65 10.98 -11.90 -4.19
CA ALA A 65 11.76 -11.04 -5.07
C ALA A 65 10.91 -9.90 -5.64
N ILE A 66 9.68 -10.20 -6.05
CA ILE A 66 8.74 -9.20 -6.60
C ILE A 66 8.25 -8.25 -5.51
N THR A 67 7.81 -8.78 -4.36
CA THR A 67 7.22 -7.96 -3.30
C THR A 67 8.24 -7.04 -2.62
N ARG A 68 9.51 -7.44 -2.54
CA ARG A 68 10.61 -6.57 -2.12
C ARG A 68 10.85 -5.45 -3.11
N ASP A 69 10.82 -5.75 -4.40
CA ASP A 69 10.98 -4.74 -5.45
C ASP A 69 9.86 -3.69 -5.40
N LEU A 70 8.60 -4.13 -5.27
CA LEU A 70 7.46 -3.23 -5.10
C LEU A 70 7.63 -2.33 -3.87
N THR A 71 7.95 -2.91 -2.70
CA THR A 71 8.14 -2.13 -1.45
C THR A 71 9.27 -1.11 -1.60
N ALA A 72 10.42 -1.53 -2.16
CA ALA A 72 11.56 -0.65 -2.36
C ALA A 72 11.26 0.49 -3.34
N GLN A 73 10.53 0.19 -4.42
CA GLN A 73 10.15 1.21 -5.39
C GLN A 73 9.18 2.22 -4.77
N ILE A 74 8.16 1.77 -4.04
CA ILE A 74 7.21 2.67 -3.37
C ILE A 74 7.91 3.56 -2.35
N TYR A 75 8.80 3.02 -1.53
CA TYR A 75 9.61 3.81 -0.60
C TYR A 75 10.39 4.92 -1.32
N LYS A 76 10.96 4.61 -2.48
CA LYS A 76 11.81 5.52 -3.26
C LYS A 76 11.02 6.62 -3.98
N VAL A 77 9.85 6.29 -4.58
CA VAL A 77 9.17 7.20 -5.53
C VAL A 77 7.94 7.88 -4.98
N ALA A 78 7.35 7.37 -3.89
CA ALA A 78 6.05 7.81 -3.41
C ALA A 78 6.03 8.26 -1.95
N PHE A 79 6.97 7.77 -1.12
CA PHE A 79 7.11 8.17 0.28
C PHE A 79 7.97 9.43 0.39
N ASP A 80 7.42 10.51 0.94
CA ASP A 80 8.09 11.81 1.04
C ASP A 80 8.85 12.03 2.36
N GLY A 81 8.90 10.99 3.19
CA GLY A 81 9.55 11.04 4.50
C GLY A 81 8.57 11.11 5.68
N HIS A 82 7.26 11.27 5.42
CA HIS A 82 6.22 11.21 6.45
C HIS A 82 4.92 10.54 5.98
N SER A 83 4.61 10.53 4.68
CA SER A 83 3.36 9.96 4.17
C SER A 83 3.47 9.58 2.69
N LEU A 84 2.54 8.77 2.19
CA LEU A 84 2.55 8.26 0.83
C LEU A 84 1.65 9.08 -0.11
N ALA A 85 2.18 9.49 -1.27
CA ALA A 85 1.39 10.04 -2.37
C ALA A 85 0.41 8.98 -2.92
N ASN A 86 -0.67 9.41 -3.59
CA ASN A 86 -1.71 8.49 -4.07
C ASN A 86 -1.26 7.64 -5.26
N GLU A 87 -0.87 8.30 -6.35
CA GLU A 87 -0.59 7.64 -7.63
C GLU A 87 0.18 8.56 -8.59
N CYS A 88 0.65 7.99 -9.71
CA CYS A 88 1.22 8.75 -10.82
C CYS A 88 0.53 8.35 -12.12
N ASP A 89 -0.26 9.26 -12.73
CA ASP A 89 -0.88 9.08 -14.02
C ASP A 89 -0.06 9.78 -15.11
N ARG A 90 0.46 9.02 -16.05
CA ARG A 90 1.24 9.55 -17.20
C ARG A 90 2.34 10.54 -16.80
N GLY A 91 3.04 10.25 -15.69
CA GLY A 91 4.13 11.07 -15.17
C GLY A 91 3.68 12.25 -14.27
N VAL A 92 2.39 12.44 -14.04
CA VAL A 92 1.86 13.45 -13.12
C VAL A 92 1.51 12.80 -11.80
N VAL A 93 2.19 13.20 -10.72
CA VAL A 93 1.95 12.66 -9.38
C VAL A 93 0.74 13.35 -8.75
N ASN A 94 -0.23 12.54 -8.33
CA ASN A 94 -1.30 12.95 -7.43
C ASN A 94 -0.78 12.86 -5.99
N VAL A 95 -0.53 14.01 -5.40
CA VAL A 95 0.08 14.14 -4.06
C VAL A 95 -0.92 14.05 -2.91
N HIS A 96 -2.20 13.84 -3.17
CA HIS A 96 -3.19 13.66 -2.11
C HIS A 96 -2.88 12.44 -1.24
N ARG A 97 -3.23 12.53 0.04
CA ARG A 97 -3.07 11.44 1.02
C ARG A 97 -4.42 10.78 1.24
N VAL A 98 -4.71 9.81 0.39
CA VAL A 98 -5.98 9.07 0.42
C VAL A 98 -5.95 8.04 1.54
N TRP A 99 -6.98 7.97 2.37
CA TRP A 99 -7.05 7.20 3.64
C TRP A 99 -6.57 5.75 3.52
N TRP A 100 -7.03 5.03 2.48
CA TRP A 100 -6.70 3.62 2.33
C TRP A 100 -5.24 3.40 1.93
N VAL A 101 -4.70 4.30 1.12
CA VAL A 101 -3.29 4.29 0.73
C VAL A 101 -2.41 4.41 1.96
N GLN A 102 -2.74 5.36 2.87
CA GLN A 102 -1.98 5.53 4.10
C GLN A 102 -2.08 4.29 5.01
N ALA A 103 -3.27 3.71 5.15
CA ALA A 103 -3.46 2.48 5.93
C ALA A 103 -2.63 1.30 5.38
N GLU A 104 -2.66 1.08 4.06
CA GLU A 104 -1.90 0.00 3.42
C GLU A 104 -0.39 0.24 3.48
N THR A 105 0.04 1.48 3.49
CA THR A 105 1.46 1.86 3.61
C THR A 105 2.04 1.43 4.95
N VAL A 106 1.33 1.63 6.06
CA VAL A 106 1.78 1.15 7.38
C VAL A 106 2.02 -0.36 7.36
N ILE A 107 1.05 -1.14 6.85
CA ILE A 107 1.19 -2.60 6.80
C ILE A 107 2.33 -3.01 5.86
N GLY A 108 2.40 -2.39 4.68
CA GLY A 108 3.36 -2.73 3.66
C GLY A 108 4.81 -2.47 4.09
N PHE A 109 5.08 -1.35 4.74
CA PHE A 109 6.42 -1.07 5.27
C PHE A 109 6.77 -1.96 6.47
N LEU A 110 5.83 -2.24 7.38
CA LEU A 110 6.05 -3.23 8.44
C LEU A 110 6.38 -4.61 7.86
N ASN A 111 5.64 -5.04 6.84
CA ASN A 111 5.89 -6.30 6.15
C ASN A 111 7.26 -6.30 5.43
N GLY A 112 7.67 -5.17 4.86
CA GLY A 112 8.99 -4.99 4.28
C GLY A 112 10.11 -5.15 5.31
N TYR A 113 9.96 -4.51 6.46
CA TYR A 113 10.89 -4.63 7.58
C TYR A 113 10.97 -6.06 8.15
N GLU A 114 9.83 -6.77 8.29
CA GLU A 114 9.83 -8.16 8.73
C GLU A 114 10.64 -9.09 7.82
N LYS A 115 10.71 -8.79 6.52
CA LYS A 115 11.49 -9.56 5.54
C LYS A 115 12.96 -9.16 5.45
N GLU A 116 13.25 -7.90 5.68
CA GLU A 116 14.58 -7.29 5.57
C GLU A 116 14.86 -6.43 6.82
N PRO A 117 15.08 -7.06 8.00
CA PRO A 117 15.24 -6.33 9.27
C PRO A 117 16.44 -5.38 9.33
N GLU A 118 17.40 -5.56 8.44
CA GLU A 118 18.51 -4.66 8.26
C GLU A 118 18.12 -3.31 7.63
N LYS A 119 16.96 -3.26 6.94
CA LYS A 119 16.39 -2.04 6.36
C LYS A 119 15.48 -1.34 7.38
N THR A 120 16.08 -0.79 8.41
CA THR A 120 15.35 -0.08 9.50
C THR A 120 14.54 1.11 9.01
N GLU A 121 14.87 1.65 7.82
CA GLU A 121 14.13 2.73 7.17
C GLU A 121 12.66 2.36 6.89
N TYR A 122 12.32 1.07 6.70
CA TYR A 122 10.93 0.66 6.53
C TYR A 122 10.13 0.73 7.84
N LEU A 123 10.75 0.35 8.97
CA LEU A 123 10.12 0.53 10.28
C LEU A 123 9.89 2.01 10.58
N GLU A 124 10.93 2.84 10.39
CA GLU A 124 10.82 4.28 10.56
C GLU A 124 9.75 4.90 9.66
N ALA A 125 9.63 4.43 8.41
CA ALA A 125 8.60 4.89 7.49
C ALA A 125 7.19 4.50 7.97
N ALA A 126 7.00 3.28 8.46
CA ALA A 126 5.72 2.85 9.03
C ALA A 126 5.33 3.67 10.27
N GLU A 127 6.29 3.99 11.15
CA GLU A 127 6.06 4.83 12.33
C GLU A 127 5.68 6.27 11.95
N LYS A 128 6.36 6.86 10.97
CA LYS A 128 6.07 8.22 10.46
C LYS A 128 4.71 8.27 9.77
N GLU A 129 4.40 7.28 8.95
CA GLU A 129 3.10 7.13 8.29
C GLU A 129 1.97 7.02 9.33
N TRP A 130 2.16 6.20 10.37
CA TRP A 130 1.20 6.11 11.46
C TRP A 130 1.04 7.43 12.22
N ALA A 131 2.15 8.15 12.47
CA ALA A 131 2.09 9.47 13.09
C ALA A 131 1.29 10.45 12.23
N PHE A 132 1.50 10.46 10.90
CA PHE A 132 0.73 11.28 9.98
C PHE A 132 -0.77 10.91 9.99
N ILE A 133 -1.09 9.62 9.94
CA ILE A 133 -2.49 9.15 10.04
C ILE A 133 -3.15 9.64 11.33
N ARG A 134 -2.48 9.42 12.47
CA ARG A 134 -3.00 9.78 13.80
C ARG A 134 -3.28 11.27 13.92
N ASP A 135 -2.40 12.09 13.37
CA ASP A 135 -2.43 13.53 13.60
C ASP A 135 -3.28 14.27 12.55
N HIS A 136 -3.40 13.73 11.32
CA HIS A 136 -4.00 14.43 10.18
C HIS A 136 -5.16 13.67 9.50
N VAL A 137 -5.09 12.34 9.39
CA VAL A 137 -6.11 11.59 8.63
C VAL A 137 -7.30 11.18 9.51
N ILE A 138 -7.07 10.90 10.80
CA ILE A 138 -8.15 10.59 11.75
C ILE A 138 -8.92 11.87 12.08
N ASP A 139 -10.20 11.92 11.70
CA ASP A 139 -11.08 13.03 12.06
C ASP A 139 -11.41 13.01 13.56
N LYS A 140 -11.04 14.09 14.26
CA LYS A 140 -11.21 14.20 15.71
C LYS A 140 -12.62 14.59 16.16
N ARG A 141 -13.55 14.85 15.25
CA ARG A 141 -14.93 15.16 15.59
C ARG A 141 -15.62 13.95 16.25
N PRO A 142 -16.40 14.12 17.32
CA PRO A 142 -17.08 13.01 17.97
C PRO A 142 -17.98 12.22 17.00
N GLY A 143 -17.81 10.90 16.97
CA GLY A 143 -18.59 10.00 16.11
C GLY A 143 -18.16 10.02 14.64
N SER A 144 -17.06 10.69 14.30
CA SER A 144 -16.52 10.70 12.95
C SER A 144 -15.61 9.49 12.69
N GLU A 145 -15.05 9.44 11.49
CA GLU A 145 -14.19 8.38 10.97
C GLU A 145 -12.91 9.05 10.43
N TRP A 146 -12.10 8.42 9.60
CA TRP A 146 -10.98 9.06 8.92
C TRP A 146 -11.49 9.98 7.82
N PHE A 147 -10.80 11.08 7.55
CA PHE A 147 -11.05 11.87 6.34
C PHE A 147 -10.84 11.00 5.09
N TRP A 148 -11.55 11.32 4.00
CA TRP A 148 -11.36 10.65 2.71
C TRP A 148 -9.93 10.83 2.21
N GLU A 149 -9.48 12.07 2.19
CA GLU A 149 -8.15 12.47 1.79
C GLU A 149 -7.77 13.78 2.46
N VAL A 150 -6.47 13.98 2.60
CA VAL A 150 -5.87 15.24 3.05
C VAL A 150 -4.79 15.66 2.05
N ASP A 151 -4.39 16.93 2.09
CA ASP A 151 -3.23 17.40 1.33
C ASP A 151 -1.91 16.90 1.98
N PRO A 152 -0.74 17.14 1.35
CA PRO A 152 0.55 16.75 1.94
C PRO A 152 0.83 17.37 3.32
N GLU A 153 0.26 18.52 3.61
CA GLU A 153 0.38 19.24 4.88
C GLU A 153 -0.63 18.74 5.93
N GLY A 154 -1.53 17.80 5.55
CA GLY A 154 -2.49 17.18 6.45
C GLY A 154 -3.83 17.92 6.58
N ASN A 155 -4.12 18.87 5.69
CA ASN A 155 -5.41 19.59 5.70
C ASN A 155 -6.47 18.76 4.95
N PRO A 156 -7.65 18.50 5.54
CA PRO A 156 -8.70 17.73 4.89
C PRO A 156 -9.41 18.53 3.79
N TYR A 157 -9.85 17.84 2.76
CA TYR A 157 -10.72 18.40 1.72
C TYR A 157 -12.17 18.41 2.22
N PRO A 158 -12.80 19.60 2.38
CA PRO A 158 -14.09 19.73 3.07
C PRO A 158 -15.27 19.12 2.31
N ASP A 159 -15.16 19.00 1.00
CA ASP A 159 -16.24 18.51 0.13
C ASP A 159 -16.27 16.99 -0.03
N ARG A 160 -15.35 16.28 0.64
CA ARG A 160 -15.31 14.82 0.62
C ARG A 160 -16.20 14.21 1.70
N PRO A 161 -17.02 13.21 1.35
CA PRO A 161 -17.85 12.52 2.34
C PRO A 161 -16.99 11.70 3.29
N ILE A 162 -17.40 11.59 4.55
CA ILE A 162 -16.74 10.73 5.54
C ILE A 162 -16.96 9.25 5.21
N VAL A 163 -18.12 8.89 4.67
CA VAL A 163 -18.49 7.52 4.28
C VAL A 163 -19.19 7.55 2.94
N GLU A 164 -18.84 6.61 2.07
CA GLU A 164 -19.50 6.37 0.80
C GLU A 164 -19.28 4.90 0.37
N PRO A 165 -19.84 4.41 -0.75
CA PRO A 165 -19.70 3.01 -1.17
C PRO A 165 -18.26 2.49 -1.29
N TRP A 166 -17.30 3.35 -1.62
CA TRP A 166 -15.89 2.99 -1.72
C TRP A 166 -15.08 3.32 -0.45
N LYS A 167 -15.63 4.12 0.45
CA LYS A 167 -15.01 4.48 1.72
C LYS A 167 -15.81 3.94 2.89
N CYS A 168 -15.37 2.81 3.38
CA CYS A 168 -15.86 2.18 4.60
C CYS A 168 -14.65 1.78 5.47
N PRO A 169 -14.82 1.41 6.74
CA PRO A 169 -13.72 1.14 7.68
C PRO A 169 -13.00 -0.20 7.41
N TYR A 170 -12.88 -0.60 6.16
CA TYR A 170 -12.28 -1.85 5.74
C TYR A 170 -10.74 -1.79 5.79
N HIS A 171 -10.10 -0.83 5.08
CA HIS A 171 -8.63 -0.72 5.06
C HIS A 171 -8.05 -0.31 6.41
N ASN A 172 -8.60 0.72 7.03
CA ASN A 172 -8.14 1.19 8.34
C ASN A 172 -8.40 0.17 9.45
N GLY A 173 -9.56 -0.50 9.46
CA GLY A 173 -9.83 -1.58 10.40
C GLY A 173 -8.89 -2.77 10.20
N ARG A 174 -8.63 -3.17 8.95
CA ARG A 174 -7.64 -4.20 8.61
C ARG A 174 -6.24 -3.80 9.06
N MET A 175 -5.82 -2.56 8.80
CA MET A 175 -4.53 -2.05 9.25
C MET A 175 -4.36 -2.18 10.75
N CYS A 176 -5.33 -1.72 11.55
CA CYS A 176 -5.27 -1.84 13.00
C CYS A 176 -5.12 -3.31 13.45
N MET A 177 -5.92 -4.22 12.89
CA MET A 177 -5.84 -5.65 13.22
C MET A 177 -4.51 -6.29 12.81
N GLU A 178 -3.97 -5.92 11.65
CA GLU A 178 -2.69 -6.47 11.17
C GLU A 178 -1.51 -5.92 11.97
N VAL A 179 -1.53 -4.64 12.36
CA VAL A 179 -0.49 -4.06 13.22
C VAL A 179 -0.52 -4.70 14.61
N MET A 180 -1.70 -4.84 15.23
CA MET A 180 -1.83 -5.50 16.53
C MET A 180 -1.29 -6.93 16.56
N LYS A 181 -1.42 -7.69 15.46
CA LYS A 181 -0.85 -9.04 15.36
C LYS A 181 0.68 -9.06 15.25
N ARG A 182 1.30 -7.97 14.80
CA ARG A 182 2.74 -7.86 14.58
C ARG A 182 3.50 -7.29 15.79
N ILE A 183 2.81 -6.60 16.67
CA ILE A 183 3.40 -6.05 17.90
C ILE A 183 3.35 -7.14 18.97
N PRO A 184 4.48 -7.60 19.52
CA PRO A 184 4.49 -8.53 20.64
C PRO A 184 3.83 -7.89 21.88
N GLU A 185 3.14 -8.73 22.68
CA GLU A 185 2.58 -8.34 23.98
C GLU A 185 3.68 -7.92 24.97
#